data_3c4331cc89d27b82aada748ba3d0b4b0
#
_entry.id   3c4331cc89d27b82aada748ba3d0b4b0
#
_cell.length_a   1.000
_cell.length_b   1.000
_cell.length_c   1.000
_cell.angle_alpha   90.00
_cell.angle_beta   90.00
_cell.angle_gamma   90.00
#
_symmetry.space_group_name_H-M   'P 1'
#
loop_
_entity.id
_entity.type
_entity.pdbx_description
1 polymer ?
#
loop_
_entity_poly.entity_id
_entity_poly.type
_entity_poly.pdbx_seq_one_letter_code
_entity_poly.pdbx_strand_id
1 'polypeptide(L)'
;MSAREFWKSVRCFTASGIDGYVRDREAERLQRPKIVVLCGSTRYWQELAEANLYETAAGRIVLAPGCNLKQPHPLWAAPAQADRLKQVLDALHRQKIDLADEVLIVNPDGYIGDSTRSEIDYARACGKPVRYTHPV
;
A
#
# COMPACT_ATOMS: atom_id res chain seq x y z
N MET A 1 16.84 2.95 -15.27
CA MET A 1 16.90 2.04 -16.46
C MET A 1 15.70 2.33 -17.36
N SER A 2 15.93 2.57 -18.66
CA SER A 2 14.84 2.75 -19.61
C SER A 2 14.15 1.41 -19.90
N ALA A 3 12.89 1.45 -20.33
CA ALA A 3 12.17 0.24 -20.75
C ALA A 3 12.93 -0.52 -21.86
N ARG A 4 13.61 0.22 -22.75
CA ARG A 4 14.41 -0.35 -23.83
C ARG A 4 15.62 -1.13 -23.31
N GLU A 5 16.29 -0.64 -22.27
CA GLU A 5 17.42 -1.32 -21.62
C GLU A 5 16.96 -2.55 -20.85
N PHE A 6 15.84 -2.46 -20.19
CA PHE A 6 15.20 -3.60 -19.52
C PHE A 6 14.91 -4.74 -20.51
N TRP A 7 14.27 -4.42 -21.65
CA TRP A 7 13.95 -5.40 -22.67
C TRP A 7 15.18 -5.99 -23.37
N LYS A 8 16.24 -5.19 -23.53
CA LYS A 8 17.54 -5.70 -24.01
C LYS A 8 18.13 -6.72 -23.05
N SER A 9 18.08 -6.43 -21.74
CA SER A 9 18.56 -7.34 -20.70
C SER A 9 17.81 -8.66 -20.72
N VAL A 10 16.47 -8.62 -20.91
CA VAL A 10 15.62 -9.82 -20.99
C VAL A 10 15.90 -10.64 -22.26
N ARG A 11 16.30 -9.98 -23.37
CA ARG A 11 16.61 -10.67 -24.65
C ARG A 11 17.97 -11.34 -24.66
N CYS A 12 18.89 -10.95 -23.78
CA CYS A 12 20.21 -11.53 -23.67
C CYS A 12 20.23 -12.82 -22.85
N PHE A 13 19.15 -13.60 -22.93
CA PHE A 13 19.05 -14.90 -22.27
C PHE A 13 20.07 -15.86 -22.90
N THR A 14 21.12 -16.18 -22.15
CA THR A 14 22.03 -17.26 -22.50
C THR A 14 21.49 -18.58 -21.94
N ALA A 15 22.03 -19.69 -22.41
CA ALA A 15 21.58 -21.04 -22.06
C ALA A 15 21.75 -21.46 -20.58
N SER A 16 22.37 -20.63 -19.76
CA SER A 16 22.37 -20.76 -18.29
C SER A 16 21.09 -20.25 -17.61
N GLY A 17 20.21 -19.85 -18.32
CA GLY A 17 18.89 -19.36 -18.55
C GLY A 17 18.06 -19.05 -17.33
N ILE A 18 17.19 -19.97 -16.97
CA ILE A 18 16.07 -19.73 -16.06
C ILE A 18 16.55 -19.40 -14.65
N ASP A 19 17.57 -20.08 -14.14
CA ASP A 19 18.08 -19.85 -12.78
C ASP A 19 18.77 -18.49 -12.66
N GLY A 20 19.49 -18.05 -13.70
CA GLY A 20 20.06 -16.70 -13.76
C GLY A 20 18.98 -15.62 -13.82
N TYR A 21 17.94 -15.84 -14.63
CA TYR A 21 16.81 -14.91 -14.75
C TYR A 21 16.05 -14.78 -13.43
N VAL A 22 15.73 -15.89 -12.78
CA VAL A 22 15.03 -15.87 -11.48
C VAL A 22 15.87 -15.14 -10.44
N ARG A 23 17.18 -15.37 -10.39
CA ARG A 23 18.08 -14.66 -9.46
C ARG A 23 18.15 -13.16 -9.75
N ASP A 24 18.20 -12.76 -11.03
CA ASP A 24 18.24 -11.35 -11.43
C ASP A 24 16.93 -10.64 -11.08
N ARG A 25 15.79 -11.29 -11.29
CA ARG A 25 14.47 -10.75 -10.92
C ARG A 25 14.32 -10.63 -9.41
N GLU A 26 14.84 -11.57 -8.66
CA GLU A 26 14.82 -11.53 -7.20
C GLU A 26 15.73 -10.42 -6.67
N ALA A 27 16.93 -10.25 -7.25
CA ALA A 27 17.83 -9.14 -6.93
C ALA A 27 17.20 -7.78 -7.24
N GLU A 28 16.53 -7.63 -8.39
CA GLU A 28 15.78 -6.41 -8.75
C GLU A 28 14.67 -6.12 -7.74
N ARG A 29 13.92 -7.14 -7.33
CA ARG A 29 12.86 -7.01 -6.33
C ARG A 29 13.42 -6.53 -4.98
N LEU A 30 14.57 -7.04 -4.56
CA LEU A 30 15.22 -6.64 -3.32
C LEU A 30 15.81 -5.22 -3.39
N GLN A 31 16.14 -4.74 -4.60
CA GLN A 31 16.69 -3.40 -4.81
C GLN A 31 15.63 -2.33 -5.05
N ARG A 32 14.38 -2.71 -5.34
CA ARG A 32 13.32 -1.72 -5.50
C ARG A 32 13.03 -1.01 -4.19
N PRO A 33 12.54 0.24 -4.22
CA PRO A 33 12.08 0.92 -3.01
C PRO A 33 11.03 0.08 -2.26
N LYS A 34 11.05 0.15 -0.95
CA LYS A 34 10.00 -0.49 -0.14
C LYS A 34 8.65 0.10 -0.47
N ILE A 35 7.66 -0.77 -0.55
CA ILE A 35 6.26 -0.39 -0.69
C ILE A 35 5.65 -0.34 0.70
N VAL A 36 5.14 0.83 1.10
CA VAL A 36 4.42 1.02 2.35
C VAL A 36 2.96 1.29 2.07
N VAL A 37 2.06 0.62 2.77
CA VAL A 37 0.63 0.93 2.73
C VAL A 37 0.24 1.70 3.99
N LEU A 38 -0.50 2.80 3.79
CA LEU A 38 -1.04 3.60 4.89
C LEU A 38 -2.42 3.07 5.25
N CYS A 39 -2.63 2.80 6.53
CA CYS A 39 -3.91 2.42 7.09
C CYS A 39 -4.31 3.43 8.15
N GLY A 40 -5.58 3.79 8.21
CA GLY A 40 -6.07 4.74 9.19
C GLY A 40 -7.47 5.22 8.85
N SER A 41 -8.13 5.84 9.81
CA SER A 41 -9.45 6.42 9.57
C SER A 41 -9.37 7.58 8.59
N THR A 42 -10.28 7.61 7.61
CA THR A 42 -10.37 8.72 6.65
C THR A 42 -10.80 10.04 7.30
N ARG A 43 -11.24 10.01 8.59
CA ARG A 43 -11.42 11.26 9.34
C ARG A 43 -10.12 12.05 9.47
N TYR A 44 -8.98 11.38 9.41
CA TYR A 44 -7.64 11.96 9.46
C TYR A 44 -7.04 12.07 8.05
N TRP A 45 -7.83 12.59 7.11
CA TRP A 45 -7.43 12.67 5.71
C TRP A 45 -6.15 13.48 5.50
N GLN A 46 -6.00 14.59 6.23
CA GLN A 46 -4.81 15.43 6.15
C GLN A 46 -3.58 14.72 6.71
N GLU A 47 -3.74 14.01 7.81
CA GLU A 47 -2.65 13.25 8.44
C GLU A 47 -2.22 12.08 7.56
N LEU A 48 -3.16 11.46 6.85
CA LEU A 48 -2.84 10.45 5.83
C LEU A 48 -2.02 11.06 4.70
N ALA A 49 -2.39 12.25 4.22
CA ALA A 49 -1.65 12.96 3.18
C ALA A 49 -0.25 13.37 3.66
N GLU A 50 -0.12 13.80 4.92
CA GLU A 50 1.17 14.14 5.51
C GLU A 50 2.07 12.92 5.65
N ALA A 51 1.54 11.80 6.10
CA ALA A 51 2.29 10.54 6.16
C ALA A 51 2.78 10.11 4.76
N ASN A 52 1.93 10.26 3.75
CA ASN A 52 2.31 10.00 2.36
C ASN A 52 3.50 10.89 1.93
N LEU A 53 3.43 12.17 2.25
CA LEU A 53 4.50 13.11 1.93
C LEU A 53 5.85 12.68 2.56
N TYR A 54 5.86 12.37 3.84
CA TYR A 54 7.09 11.97 4.54
C TYR A 54 7.63 10.64 4.04
N GLU A 55 6.77 9.65 3.81
CA GLU A 55 7.19 8.34 3.31
C GLU A 55 7.70 8.42 1.88
N THR A 56 7.06 9.23 1.05
CA THR A 56 7.49 9.48 -0.33
C THR A 56 8.83 10.20 -0.35
N ALA A 57 9.01 11.22 0.49
CA ALA A 57 10.27 11.95 0.61
C ALA A 57 11.41 11.05 1.10
N ALA A 58 11.09 10.02 1.88
CA ALA A 58 12.07 9.03 2.33
C ALA A 58 12.39 7.96 1.27
N GLY A 59 11.80 8.07 0.06
CA GLY A 59 12.08 7.17 -1.05
C GLY A 59 11.25 5.89 -1.08
N ARG A 60 10.11 5.85 -0.38
CA ARG A 60 9.21 4.69 -0.40
C ARG A 60 8.10 4.85 -1.42
N ILE A 61 7.62 3.74 -1.96
CA ILE A 61 6.41 3.70 -2.77
C ILE A 61 5.23 3.62 -1.82
N VAL A 62 4.30 4.58 -1.92
CA VAL A 62 3.18 4.67 -0.97
C VAL A 62 1.88 4.22 -1.62
N LEU A 63 1.18 3.31 -0.96
CA LEU A 63 -0.21 2.95 -1.24
C LEU A 63 -1.07 3.52 -0.12
N ALA A 64 -2.16 4.17 -0.49
CA ALA A 64 -3.00 4.88 0.48
C ALA A 64 -4.48 4.78 0.10
N PRO A 65 -5.41 5.04 1.05
CA PRO A 65 -6.82 5.20 0.71
C PRO A 65 -7.00 6.32 -0.32
N GLY A 66 -7.71 6.03 -1.41
CA GLY A 66 -7.93 6.98 -2.49
C GLY A 66 -9.28 7.71 -2.41
N CYS A 67 -10.22 7.21 -1.60
CA CYS A 67 -11.55 7.77 -1.46
C CYS A 67 -11.84 8.10 0.00
N ASN A 68 -12.33 9.33 0.25
CA ASN A 68 -12.83 9.71 1.56
C ASN A 68 -14.36 9.72 1.53
N LEU A 69 -14.99 8.62 1.90
CA LEU A 69 -16.45 8.48 1.89
C LEU A 69 -17.16 9.38 2.91
N LYS A 70 -16.41 9.99 3.83
CA LYS A 70 -16.96 10.95 4.81
C LYS A 70 -17.19 12.33 4.19
N GLN A 71 -16.62 12.58 3.01
CA GLN A 71 -16.84 13.82 2.26
C GLN A 71 -17.85 13.57 1.13
N PRO A 72 -18.77 14.52 0.85
CA PRO A 72 -19.71 14.37 -0.26
C PRO A 72 -19.00 14.26 -1.61
N HIS A 73 -19.48 13.36 -2.44
CA HIS A 73 -18.98 13.22 -3.81
C HIS A 73 -20.03 12.53 -4.70
N PRO A 74 -20.15 12.88 -5.99
CA PRO A 74 -21.11 12.26 -6.89
C PRO A 74 -21.00 10.74 -7.01
N LEU A 75 -19.78 10.17 -6.90
CA LEU A 75 -19.55 8.72 -7.01
C LEU A 75 -20.20 7.91 -5.88
N TRP A 76 -20.54 8.55 -4.76
CA TRP A 76 -21.18 7.88 -3.62
C TRP A 76 -22.30 8.71 -3.00
N ALA A 77 -23.02 9.48 -3.84
CA ALA A 77 -24.09 10.35 -3.38
C ALA A 77 -25.30 9.57 -2.83
N ALA A 78 -25.62 8.41 -3.44
CA ALA A 78 -26.71 7.54 -2.97
C ALA A 78 -26.19 6.58 -1.91
N PRO A 79 -26.96 6.35 -0.79
CA PRO A 79 -26.53 5.43 0.27
C PRO A 79 -26.19 4.03 -0.22
N ALA A 80 -26.97 3.47 -1.13
CA ALA A 80 -26.70 2.14 -1.71
C ALA A 80 -25.39 2.09 -2.49
N GLN A 81 -25.04 3.17 -3.19
CA GLN A 81 -23.75 3.31 -3.88
C GLN A 81 -22.60 3.39 -2.88
N ALA A 82 -22.77 4.18 -1.82
CA ALA A 82 -21.76 4.33 -0.77
C ALA A 82 -21.48 2.99 -0.08
N ASP A 83 -22.49 2.20 0.25
CA ASP A 83 -22.35 0.90 0.89
C ASP A 83 -21.61 -0.09 -0.01
N ARG A 84 -21.96 -0.17 -1.29
CA ARG A 84 -21.29 -1.05 -2.26
C ARG A 84 -19.85 -0.65 -2.46
N LEU A 85 -19.59 0.65 -2.59
CA LEU A 85 -18.25 1.17 -2.77
C LEU A 85 -17.38 0.90 -1.55
N LYS A 86 -17.94 1.05 -0.35
CA LYS A 86 -17.21 0.74 0.89
C LYS A 86 -16.73 -0.72 0.90
N GLN A 87 -17.57 -1.67 0.51
CA GLN A 87 -17.19 -3.08 0.45
C GLN A 87 -16.07 -3.31 -0.55
N VAL A 88 -16.16 -2.69 -1.73
CA VAL A 88 -15.11 -2.77 -2.76
C VAL A 88 -13.81 -2.18 -2.25
N LEU A 89 -13.86 -1.02 -1.60
CA LEU A 89 -12.67 -0.34 -1.08
C LEU A 89 -12.02 -1.13 0.07
N ASP A 90 -12.81 -1.74 0.94
CA ASP A 90 -12.28 -2.59 2.02
C ASP A 90 -11.51 -3.79 1.45
N ALA A 91 -12.07 -4.46 0.44
CA ALA A 91 -11.40 -5.57 -0.25
C ALA A 91 -10.15 -5.10 -1.00
N LEU A 92 -10.23 -3.97 -1.69
CA LEU A 92 -9.11 -3.39 -2.42
C LEU A 92 -7.97 -3.00 -1.48
N HIS A 93 -8.30 -2.47 -0.30
CA HIS A 93 -7.28 -2.07 0.67
C HIS A 93 -6.49 -3.29 1.19
N ARG A 94 -7.15 -4.43 1.39
CA ARG A 94 -6.45 -5.68 1.73
C ARG A 94 -5.49 -6.12 0.63
N GLN A 95 -5.87 -5.93 -0.64
CA GLN A 95 -4.97 -6.20 -1.76
C GLN A 95 -3.76 -5.26 -1.74
N LYS A 96 -3.95 -3.99 -1.35
CA LYS A 96 -2.83 -3.06 -1.15
C LYS A 96 -1.90 -3.53 -0.03
N ILE A 97 -2.44 -4.06 1.06
CA ILE A 97 -1.64 -4.67 2.13
C ILE A 97 -0.85 -5.86 1.59
N ASP A 98 -1.47 -6.70 0.77
CA ASP A 98 -0.79 -7.85 0.14
C ASP A 98 0.41 -7.43 -0.71
N LEU A 99 0.28 -6.32 -1.44
CA LEU A 99 1.35 -5.78 -2.28
C LEU A 99 2.45 -5.09 -1.48
N ALA A 100 2.16 -4.62 -0.27
CA ALA A 100 3.08 -3.83 0.52
C ALA A 100 4.17 -4.69 1.18
N ASP A 101 5.33 -4.08 1.39
CA ASP A 101 6.40 -4.67 2.19
C ASP A 101 6.17 -4.41 3.68
N GLU A 102 5.54 -3.29 4.01
CA GLU A 102 5.24 -2.91 5.39
C GLU A 102 3.98 -2.05 5.47
N VAL A 103 3.43 -1.95 6.68
CA VAL A 103 2.20 -1.22 6.96
C VAL A 103 2.50 -0.09 7.95
N LEU A 104 2.05 1.12 7.62
CA LEU A 104 2.10 2.27 8.52
C LEU A 104 0.70 2.65 8.94
N ILE A 105 0.43 2.58 10.24
CA ILE A 105 -0.84 2.99 10.82
C ILE A 105 -0.78 4.47 11.15
N VAL A 106 -1.68 5.24 10.56
CA VAL A 106 -1.83 6.67 10.82
C VAL A 106 -2.90 6.81 11.91
N ASN A 107 -2.45 7.00 13.15
CA ASN A 107 -3.29 6.96 14.35
C ASN A 107 -3.12 8.19 15.24
N PRO A 108 -3.49 9.40 14.77
CA PRO A 108 -3.41 10.60 15.61
C PRO A 108 -4.10 10.37 16.95
N ASP A 109 -3.49 10.86 18.03
CA ASP A 109 -3.96 10.67 19.41
C ASP A 109 -4.13 9.19 19.83
N GLY A 110 -3.48 8.28 19.11
CA GLY A 110 -3.60 6.84 19.35
C GLY A 110 -4.90 6.22 18.83
N TYR A 111 -5.74 6.98 18.11
CA TYR A 111 -7.03 6.50 17.65
C TYR A 111 -6.91 5.41 16.59
N ILE A 112 -7.56 4.28 16.85
CA ILE A 112 -7.67 3.15 15.90
C ILE A 112 -9.14 2.74 15.86
N GLY A 113 -9.81 2.98 14.71
CA GLY A 113 -11.18 2.55 14.47
C GLY A 113 -11.29 1.06 14.14
N ASP A 114 -12.51 0.57 14.04
CA ASP A 114 -12.78 -0.86 13.80
C ASP A 114 -12.21 -1.35 12.47
N SER A 115 -12.37 -0.56 11.39
CA SER A 115 -11.81 -0.91 10.09
C SER A 115 -10.29 -1.00 10.12
N THR A 116 -9.64 -0.04 10.74
CA THR A 116 -8.18 -0.03 10.87
C THR A 116 -7.68 -1.18 11.73
N ARG A 117 -8.42 -1.53 12.80
CA ARG A 117 -8.09 -2.69 13.62
C ARG A 117 -8.13 -3.99 12.82
N SER A 118 -9.15 -4.15 11.99
CA SER A 118 -9.28 -5.30 11.09
C SER A 118 -8.12 -5.36 10.09
N GLU A 119 -7.67 -4.23 9.58
CA GLU A 119 -6.53 -4.13 8.68
C GLU A 119 -5.22 -4.51 9.37
N ILE A 120 -5.04 -4.08 10.62
CA ILE A 120 -3.88 -4.45 11.44
C ILE A 120 -3.84 -5.97 11.65
N ASP A 121 -4.96 -6.57 12.03
CA ASP A 121 -5.05 -8.01 12.24
C ASP A 121 -4.74 -8.78 10.96
N TYR A 122 -5.26 -8.31 9.83
CA TYR A 122 -4.99 -8.89 8.53
C TYR A 122 -3.49 -8.79 8.17
N ALA A 123 -2.90 -7.62 8.33
CA ALA A 123 -1.48 -7.40 8.04
C ALA A 123 -0.58 -8.30 8.88
N ARG A 124 -0.87 -8.44 10.16
CA ARG A 124 -0.13 -9.32 11.07
C ARG A 124 -0.27 -10.79 10.70
N ALA A 125 -1.48 -11.21 10.31
CA ALA A 125 -1.72 -12.57 9.83
C ALA A 125 -0.93 -12.88 8.55
N CYS A 126 -0.71 -11.88 7.71
CA CYS A 126 0.13 -11.99 6.50
C CYS A 126 1.64 -11.84 6.78
N GLY A 127 2.03 -11.66 8.03
CA GLY A 127 3.44 -11.50 8.41
C GLY A 127 4.05 -10.15 8.02
N LYS A 128 3.24 -9.13 7.76
CA LYS A 128 3.74 -7.82 7.39
C LYS A 128 4.17 -7.03 8.63
N PRO A 129 5.34 -6.38 8.61
CA PRO A 129 5.72 -5.45 9.69
C PRO A 129 4.72 -4.30 9.79
N VAL A 130 4.33 -3.96 11.02
CA VAL A 130 3.38 -2.88 11.31
C VAL A 130 4.06 -1.85 12.20
N ARG A 131 4.02 -0.60 11.78
CA ARG A 131 4.48 0.53 12.59
C ARG A 131 3.39 1.60 12.67
N TYR A 132 3.54 2.54 13.58
CA TYR A 132 2.52 3.51 13.92
C TYR A 132 3.11 4.92 13.86
N THR A 133 2.31 5.91 13.44
CA THR A 133 2.74 7.33 13.48
C THR A 133 2.74 7.89 14.90
N HIS A 134 1.88 7.36 15.77
CA HIS A 134 1.76 7.77 17.17
C HIS A 134 1.80 6.55 18.10
N PRO A 135 2.23 6.72 19.35
CA PRO A 135 2.22 5.61 20.31
C PRO A 135 0.84 4.99 20.49
N VAL A 136 0.83 3.69 20.74
CA VAL A 136 -0.40 2.92 20.97
C VAL A 136 -0.54 2.63 22.46
#